data_7b950f77949cc2de84715844e11b3272
#
_entry.id   7b950f77949cc2de84715844e11b3272
#
_cell.length_a   1.000
_cell.length_b   1.000
_cell.length_c   1.000
_cell.angle_alpha   90.00
_cell.angle_beta   90.00
_cell.angle_gamma   90.00
#
_symmetry.space_group_name_H-M   'P 1'
#
loop_
_entity.id
_entity.type
_entity.pdbx_description
1 polymer ?
#
loop_
_entity_poly.entity_id
_entity_poly.type
_entity_poly.pdbx_seq_one_letter_code
_entity_poly.pdbx_strand_id
1 'polypeptide(L)'
;MDTTAPDAPVINPVNGTDPITGTAEPGSTVTVTYPDGSTASVVAGPDGTWTVPNPGLNDGDTVTAVTEDPAGNTSGPATAVVDAVAPTVALDDVLTNDSTPALTGTVSDPTATVVVNVDGTDYPAVNNGDGTWTLADNTLPTLADGPHTITVTATDAAGNVGNDTAVVTIDTVAPNAPVLDPINATDPVSGQAEPGSTVTVTYPDGTTATVVAGTDGSWSVPNPGNLVDGDTVTATATDPAGNTSGPATAVVDAVAPTVALDDVLTSDSTPALTGTVSDPTATVVVNVDGTDYPAVNNGDGTWTLVDNTLPTLADGPHTITVTATDAAGNVGTDTGVVTVDTTAP
;
A
#
# COMPACT_ATOMS: atom_id res chain seq x y z
N MET A 1 -37.24 57.44 38.40
CA MET A 1 -36.08 56.72 38.98
C MET A 1 -36.19 55.27 38.52
N ASP A 2 -35.26 54.79 37.76
CA ASP A 2 -35.23 53.43 37.37
C ASP A 2 -34.69 52.57 38.54
N THR A 3 -35.37 51.48 38.89
CA THR A 3 -35.02 50.59 40.01
C THR A 3 -34.95 49.15 39.52
N THR A 4 -34.98 48.93 38.18
CA THR A 4 -34.93 47.61 37.59
C THR A 4 -33.47 47.29 37.21
N ALA A 5 -32.88 46.29 37.79
CA ALA A 5 -31.54 45.86 37.39
C ALA A 5 -31.57 45.21 36.02
N PRO A 6 -30.53 45.43 35.21
CA PRO A 6 -30.39 44.74 33.94
C PRO A 6 -30.23 43.20 34.14
N ASP A 7 -30.47 42.45 33.09
CA ASP A 7 -30.13 41.00 33.06
C ASP A 7 -28.62 40.78 33.19
N ALA A 8 -28.23 39.62 33.75
CA ALA A 8 -26.82 39.22 33.78
C ALA A 8 -26.25 39.17 32.37
N PRO A 9 -25.00 39.63 32.14
CA PRO A 9 -24.39 39.58 30.82
C PRO A 9 -24.19 38.12 30.34
N VAL A 10 -24.19 37.93 29.05
CA VAL A 10 -23.70 36.69 28.43
C VAL A 10 -22.20 36.82 28.18
N ILE A 11 -21.42 35.84 28.57
CA ILE A 11 -19.99 35.70 28.22
C ILE A 11 -19.89 34.62 27.16
N ASN A 12 -19.31 34.93 26.01
CA ASN A 12 -19.00 33.92 24.98
C ASN A 12 -17.92 32.96 25.52
N PRO A 13 -17.74 31.77 24.92
CA PRO A 13 -16.62 30.88 25.26
C PRO A 13 -15.28 31.64 25.26
N VAL A 14 -14.43 31.39 26.26
CA VAL A 14 -13.19 32.11 26.53
C VAL A 14 -12.02 31.19 26.39
N ASN A 15 -11.05 31.56 25.54
CA ASN A 15 -9.75 30.89 25.47
C ASN A 15 -8.66 31.65 26.24
N GLY A 16 -7.43 31.16 26.21
CA GLY A 16 -6.29 31.74 26.92
C GLY A 16 -5.77 33.08 26.38
N THR A 17 -6.13 33.47 25.14
CA THR A 17 -5.44 34.53 24.43
C THR A 17 -6.34 35.59 23.79
N ASP A 18 -7.49 35.17 23.23
CA ASP A 18 -8.36 36.09 22.51
C ASP A 18 -9.11 37.01 23.45
N PRO A 19 -9.50 38.23 23.01
CA PRO A 19 -10.31 39.16 23.81
C PRO A 19 -11.60 38.48 24.30
N ILE A 20 -11.98 38.75 25.55
CA ILE A 20 -13.22 38.23 26.12
C ILE A 20 -14.38 39.05 25.57
N THR A 21 -15.37 38.38 25.01
CA THR A 21 -16.53 39.01 24.37
C THR A 21 -17.85 38.51 24.94
N GLY A 22 -18.89 39.21 24.64
CA GLY A 22 -20.23 38.80 25.04
C GLY A 22 -21.33 39.77 24.65
N THR A 23 -22.51 39.62 25.29
CA THR A 23 -23.64 40.54 25.11
C THR A 23 -24.21 40.98 26.46
N ALA A 24 -24.75 42.18 26.49
CA ALA A 24 -25.39 42.78 27.66
C ALA A 24 -26.45 43.77 27.20
N GLU A 25 -27.18 44.40 28.14
CA GLU A 25 -28.12 45.46 27.83
C GLU A 25 -27.39 46.65 27.14
N PRO A 26 -27.87 47.10 25.97
CA PRO A 26 -27.26 48.23 25.26
C PRO A 26 -27.08 49.46 26.13
N GLY A 27 -25.86 49.99 26.20
CA GLY A 27 -25.53 51.18 26.97
C GLY A 27 -25.25 50.92 28.46
N SER A 28 -25.39 49.69 28.97
CA SER A 28 -24.95 49.29 30.32
C SER A 28 -23.43 49.18 30.39
N THR A 29 -22.87 49.34 31.57
CA THR A 29 -21.43 49.10 31.83
C THR A 29 -21.21 47.67 32.25
N VAL A 30 -20.44 46.90 31.45
CA VAL A 30 -20.01 45.53 31.79
C VAL A 30 -18.68 45.61 32.54
N THR A 31 -18.60 45.00 33.70
CA THR A 31 -17.35 44.82 34.46
C THR A 31 -17.01 43.38 34.57
N VAL A 32 -15.85 42.97 33.98
CA VAL A 32 -15.28 41.62 34.04
C VAL A 32 -14.23 41.60 35.14
N THR A 33 -14.34 40.62 36.03
CA THR A 33 -13.36 40.33 37.08
C THR A 33 -12.56 39.09 36.70
N TYR A 34 -11.24 39.23 36.70
CA TYR A 34 -10.30 38.15 36.41
C TYR A 34 -9.94 37.32 37.67
N PRO A 35 -9.32 36.17 37.53
CA PRO A 35 -8.96 35.27 38.65
C PRO A 35 -8.04 35.94 39.72
N ASP A 36 -7.20 36.89 39.28
CA ASP A 36 -6.30 37.65 40.17
C ASP A 36 -6.99 38.77 40.95
N GLY A 37 -8.30 38.97 40.71
CA GLY A 37 -9.11 40.03 41.31
C GLY A 37 -9.02 41.40 40.56
N SER A 38 -8.22 41.50 39.51
CA SER A 38 -8.22 42.70 38.66
C SER A 38 -9.50 42.75 37.82
N THR A 39 -9.84 43.93 37.32
CA THR A 39 -11.08 44.15 36.56
C THR A 39 -10.84 44.93 35.26
N ALA A 40 -11.67 44.67 34.27
CA ALA A 40 -11.82 45.46 33.07
C ALA A 40 -13.29 45.88 32.89
N SER A 41 -13.55 47.12 32.50
CA SER A 41 -14.91 47.61 32.27
C SER A 41 -15.05 48.20 30.88
N VAL A 42 -16.22 48.02 30.27
CA VAL A 42 -16.58 48.53 28.96
C VAL A 42 -18.08 48.84 28.89
N VAL A 43 -18.50 49.80 28.09
CA VAL A 43 -19.92 50.03 27.83
C VAL A 43 -20.37 49.15 26.65
N ALA A 44 -21.46 48.42 26.85
CA ALA A 44 -22.07 47.63 25.78
C ALA A 44 -22.56 48.49 24.65
N GLY A 45 -22.27 48.10 23.42
CA GLY A 45 -22.64 48.81 22.20
C GLY A 45 -24.16 48.89 22.00
N PRO A 46 -24.61 49.64 20.98
CA PRO A 46 -26.04 49.79 20.70
C PRO A 46 -26.68 48.46 20.22
N ASP A 47 -25.90 47.50 19.81
CA ASP A 47 -26.27 46.12 19.46
C ASP A 47 -26.15 45.14 20.66
N GLY A 48 -25.76 45.67 21.83
CA GLY A 48 -25.55 44.91 23.05
C GLY A 48 -24.21 44.19 23.13
N THR A 49 -23.35 44.23 22.11
CA THR A 49 -22.04 43.54 22.14
C THR A 49 -21.03 44.30 23.01
N TRP A 50 -20.12 43.53 23.64
CA TRP A 50 -19.03 44.09 24.45
C TRP A 50 -17.76 43.26 24.29
N THR A 51 -16.60 43.89 24.47
CA THR A 51 -15.28 43.26 24.37
C THR A 51 -14.33 43.87 25.40
N VAL A 52 -13.59 43.02 26.13
CA VAL A 52 -12.50 43.46 27.03
C VAL A 52 -11.22 42.70 26.72
N PRO A 53 -10.03 43.24 27.05
CA PRO A 53 -8.76 42.51 26.86
C PRO A 53 -8.73 41.22 27.67
N ASN A 54 -8.05 40.19 27.12
CA ASN A 54 -7.67 39.01 27.86
C ASN A 54 -6.23 39.22 28.39
N PRO A 55 -5.98 39.08 29.70
CA PRO A 55 -4.63 39.25 30.27
C PRO A 55 -3.68 38.06 30.05
N GLY A 56 -4.11 36.99 29.39
CA GLY A 56 -3.39 35.72 29.25
C GLY A 56 -3.85 34.76 30.35
N LEU A 57 -5.10 34.30 30.22
CA LEU A 57 -5.71 33.38 31.19
C LEU A 57 -5.27 31.94 30.92
N ASN A 58 -5.25 31.12 32.00
CA ASN A 58 -4.93 29.73 31.91
C ASN A 58 -6.19 28.86 31.81
N ASP A 59 -6.02 27.65 31.32
CA ASP A 59 -7.07 26.63 31.29
C ASP A 59 -7.65 26.40 32.70
N GLY A 60 -8.98 26.37 32.78
CA GLY A 60 -9.69 26.19 34.04
C GLY A 60 -9.85 27.48 34.88
N ASP A 61 -9.23 28.58 34.51
CA ASP A 61 -9.48 29.88 35.14
C ASP A 61 -10.98 30.28 35.01
N THR A 62 -11.50 31.05 35.98
CA THR A 62 -12.89 31.52 35.94
C THR A 62 -12.93 33.03 35.86
N VAL A 63 -13.66 33.55 34.89
CA VAL A 63 -13.98 34.95 34.77
C VAL A 63 -15.43 35.20 35.20
N THR A 64 -15.67 36.36 35.84
CA THR A 64 -17.00 36.76 36.27
C THR A 64 -17.34 38.12 35.69
N ALA A 65 -18.55 38.30 35.18
CA ALA A 65 -19.00 39.59 34.66
C ALA A 65 -20.34 40.01 35.30
N VAL A 66 -20.47 41.28 35.52
CA VAL A 66 -21.72 41.94 35.93
C VAL A 66 -22.00 43.15 35.03
N THR A 67 -23.26 43.53 34.91
CA THR A 67 -23.70 44.76 34.21
C THR A 67 -24.29 45.77 35.18
N GLU A 68 -24.07 47.05 34.92
CA GLU A 68 -24.67 48.18 35.63
C GLU A 68 -25.33 49.11 34.63
N ASP A 69 -26.61 49.40 34.83
CA ASP A 69 -27.34 50.35 33.99
C ASP A 69 -26.97 51.83 34.30
N PRO A 70 -27.36 52.79 33.45
CA PRO A 70 -27.09 54.20 33.69
C PRO A 70 -27.74 54.79 34.98
N ALA A 71 -28.69 54.04 35.57
CA ALA A 71 -29.34 54.44 36.83
C ALA A 71 -28.61 53.88 38.07
N GLY A 72 -27.59 52.99 37.88
CA GLY A 72 -26.78 52.41 38.94
C GLY A 72 -27.35 51.09 39.50
N ASN A 73 -28.32 50.45 38.81
CA ASN A 73 -28.78 49.12 39.19
C ASN A 73 -27.83 48.05 38.59
N THR A 74 -27.38 47.11 39.41
CA THR A 74 -26.41 46.08 39.05
C THR A 74 -27.08 44.70 38.88
N SER A 75 -26.72 43.99 37.84
CA SER A 75 -27.19 42.61 37.54
C SER A 75 -26.63 41.57 38.50
N GLY A 76 -27.19 40.38 38.47
CA GLY A 76 -26.51 39.21 38.93
C GLY A 76 -25.23 38.88 38.15
N PRO A 77 -24.28 38.10 38.73
CA PRO A 77 -23.06 37.72 38.02
C PRO A 77 -23.31 36.63 36.99
N ALA A 78 -22.61 36.71 35.88
CA ALA A 78 -22.35 35.61 34.92
C ALA A 78 -20.93 35.12 35.11
N THR A 79 -20.71 33.85 34.90
CA THR A 79 -19.37 33.22 34.98
C THR A 79 -19.08 32.40 33.74
N ALA A 80 -17.81 32.37 33.31
CA ALA A 80 -17.31 31.47 32.29
C ALA A 80 -16.00 30.84 32.74
N VAL A 81 -15.80 29.58 32.41
CA VAL A 81 -14.53 28.88 32.60
C VAL A 81 -13.71 29.00 31.31
N VAL A 82 -12.45 29.32 31.47
CA VAL A 82 -11.50 29.44 30.35
C VAL A 82 -11.14 28.02 29.87
N ASP A 83 -11.28 27.78 28.61
CA ASP A 83 -10.78 26.63 27.90
C ASP A 83 -9.60 27.08 27.02
N ALA A 84 -8.38 26.73 27.42
CA ALA A 84 -7.16 27.10 26.72
C ALA A 84 -6.46 25.87 26.09
N VAL A 85 -7.17 24.75 26.00
CA VAL A 85 -6.64 23.48 25.48
C VAL A 85 -7.15 23.24 24.06
N ALA A 86 -6.25 23.37 23.07
CA ALA A 86 -6.60 23.05 21.71
C ALA A 86 -6.97 21.56 21.53
N PRO A 87 -8.00 21.25 20.73
CA PRO A 87 -8.30 19.88 20.38
C PRO A 87 -7.12 19.25 19.62
N THR A 88 -6.84 17.97 19.84
CA THR A 88 -5.94 17.21 18.98
C THR A 88 -6.73 16.68 17.79
N VAL A 89 -6.11 16.72 16.62
CA VAL A 89 -6.66 16.15 15.39
C VAL A 89 -5.55 15.38 14.68
N ALA A 90 -5.87 14.29 14.00
CA ALA A 90 -4.92 13.51 13.24
C ALA A 90 -5.51 13.04 11.92
N LEU A 91 -4.65 12.94 10.91
CA LEU A 91 -4.89 12.33 9.60
C LEU A 91 -3.67 11.46 9.28
N ASP A 92 -3.90 10.20 8.91
CA ASP A 92 -2.84 9.29 8.48
C ASP A 92 -2.48 9.51 7.00
N ASP A 93 -1.24 9.15 6.62
CA ASP A 93 -0.83 9.13 5.23
C ASP A 93 -1.67 8.13 4.44
N VAL A 94 -2.07 8.50 3.23
CA VAL A 94 -2.93 7.69 2.35
C VAL A 94 -2.23 7.46 1.01
N LEU A 95 -2.25 6.23 0.53
CA LEU A 95 -1.90 5.85 -0.85
C LEU A 95 -3.13 5.21 -1.48
N THR A 96 -3.60 5.75 -2.61
CA THR A 96 -4.85 5.31 -3.24
C THR A 96 -4.86 5.59 -4.74
N ASN A 97 -5.62 4.78 -5.49
CA ASN A 97 -5.94 5.03 -6.89
C ASN A 97 -7.21 5.88 -7.10
N ASP A 98 -7.85 6.27 -6.02
CA ASP A 98 -8.98 7.20 -6.08
C ASP A 98 -8.47 8.63 -6.12
N SER A 99 -8.76 9.36 -7.19
CA SER A 99 -8.36 10.76 -7.36
C SER A 99 -9.21 11.77 -6.57
N THR A 100 -10.28 11.32 -5.92
CA THR A 100 -11.20 12.13 -5.09
C THR A 100 -11.49 11.47 -3.75
N PRO A 101 -10.47 10.98 -3.01
CA PRO A 101 -10.66 10.03 -1.93
C PRO A 101 -11.46 10.59 -0.75
N ALA A 102 -12.18 9.70 -0.07
CA ALA A 102 -12.64 9.97 1.28
C ALA A 102 -11.44 10.07 2.23
N LEU A 103 -11.47 11.02 3.17
CA LEU A 103 -10.45 11.14 4.20
C LEU A 103 -11.10 10.95 5.58
N THR A 104 -10.36 10.29 6.46
CA THR A 104 -10.81 10.01 7.83
C THR A 104 -9.66 10.20 8.81
N GLY A 105 -9.99 10.47 10.05
CA GLY A 105 -8.98 10.59 11.08
C GLY A 105 -9.60 10.70 12.47
N THR A 106 -8.81 11.12 13.45
CA THR A 106 -9.25 11.26 14.82
C THR A 106 -9.34 12.73 15.25
N VAL A 107 -10.22 13.02 16.19
CA VAL A 107 -10.37 14.32 16.84
C VAL A 107 -10.75 14.13 18.30
N SER A 108 -10.05 14.82 19.22
CA SER A 108 -10.27 14.63 20.66
C SER A 108 -11.54 15.30 21.19
N ASP A 109 -11.99 16.40 20.59
CA ASP A 109 -13.19 17.10 20.99
C ASP A 109 -14.37 16.72 20.07
N PRO A 110 -15.44 16.08 20.63
CA PRO A 110 -16.61 15.65 19.85
C PRO A 110 -17.43 16.80 19.28
N THR A 111 -17.17 18.04 19.71
CA THR A 111 -17.91 19.26 19.28
C THR A 111 -17.07 20.18 18.39
N ALA A 112 -15.77 19.91 18.24
CA ALA A 112 -14.90 20.74 17.41
C ALA A 112 -15.33 20.75 15.93
N THR A 113 -15.18 21.90 15.30
CA THR A 113 -15.31 22.04 13.85
C THR A 113 -14.05 21.54 13.19
N VAL A 114 -14.18 20.61 12.24
CA VAL A 114 -13.05 20.01 11.49
C VAL A 114 -13.05 20.52 10.05
N VAL A 115 -11.90 20.99 9.58
CA VAL A 115 -11.68 21.49 8.22
C VAL A 115 -10.44 20.83 7.63
N VAL A 116 -10.55 20.33 6.41
CA VAL A 116 -9.45 19.79 5.61
C VAL A 116 -9.05 20.84 4.56
N ASN A 117 -7.77 21.20 4.52
CA ASN A 117 -7.22 22.11 3.52
C ASN A 117 -6.39 21.30 2.50
N VAL A 118 -6.73 21.47 1.23
CA VAL A 118 -6.01 20.89 0.08
C VAL A 118 -5.66 22.01 -0.88
N ASP A 119 -4.38 22.21 -1.15
CA ASP A 119 -3.87 23.23 -2.08
C ASP A 119 -4.42 24.64 -1.81
N GLY A 120 -4.64 24.98 -0.53
CA GLY A 120 -5.13 26.28 -0.09
C GLY A 120 -6.65 26.45 -0.13
N THR A 121 -7.41 25.39 -0.44
CA THR A 121 -8.87 25.38 -0.40
C THR A 121 -9.38 24.57 0.79
N ASP A 122 -10.32 25.14 1.53
CA ASP A 122 -10.91 24.54 2.72
C ASP A 122 -12.15 23.71 2.38
N TYR A 123 -12.19 22.49 2.91
CA TYR A 123 -13.31 21.55 2.81
C TYR A 123 -13.81 21.19 4.21
N PRO A 124 -15.06 21.55 4.58
CA PRO A 124 -15.62 21.17 5.86
C PRO A 124 -15.75 19.64 5.98
N ALA A 125 -15.19 19.07 7.04
CA ALA A 125 -15.35 17.66 7.37
C ALA A 125 -16.39 17.46 8.48
N VAL A 126 -16.94 16.26 8.57
CA VAL A 126 -17.92 15.90 9.59
C VAL A 126 -17.16 15.35 10.81
N ASN A 127 -17.30 16.01 11.96
CA ASN A 127 -16.94 15.42 13.24
C ASN A 127 -18.06 14.44 13.66
N ASN A 128 -17.73 13.17 13.80
CA ASN A 128 -18.71 12.11 14.06
C ASN A 128 -19.18 12.07 15.53
N GLY A 129 -18.49 12.81 16.42
CA GLY A 129 -18.81 12.86 17.84
C GLY A 129 -18.35 11.65 18.66
N ASP A 130 -17.70 10.69 18.04
CA ASP A 130 -17.18 9.44 18.62
C ASP A 130 -15.64 9.42 18.72
N GLY A 131 -14.98 10.54 18.51
CA GLY A 131 -13.52 10.67 18.46
C GLY A 131 -12.95 10.57 17.06
N THR A 132 -13.80 10.47 16.03
CA THR A 132 -13.39 10.42 14.61
C THR A 132 -14.00 11.55 13.80
N TRP A 133 -13.40 11.83 12.65
CA TRP A 133 -13.95 12.74 11.66
C TRP A 133 -13.88 12.12 10.26
N THR A 134 -14.71 12.60 9.33
CA THR A 134 -14.80 12.10 7.96
C THR A 134 -15.00 13.24 6.98
N LEU A 135 -14.23 13.26 5.89
CA LEU A 135 -14.53 13.99 4.66
C LEU A 135 -15.06 12.98 3.65
N ALA A 136 -16.27 13.17 3.17
CA ALA A 136 -16.92 12.20 2.29
C ALA A 136 -16.19 12.08 0.95
N ASP A 137 -16.25 10.90 0.38
CA ASP A 137 -15.79 10.62 -0.98
C ASP A 137 -16.37 11.61 -2.00
N ASN A 138 -15.58 11.95 -3.05
CA ASN A 138 -15.94 12.92 -4.07
C ASN A 138 -16.22 14.36 -3.56
N THR A 139 -15.77 14.70 -2.36
CA THR A 139 -15.82 16.08 -1.84
C THR A 139 -14.63 16.90 -2.34
N LEU A 140 -13.46 16.27 -2.48
CA LEU A 140 -12.27 16.90 -3.03
C LEU A 140 -12.38 17.08 -4.56
N PRO A 141 -11.68 18.04 -5.16
CA PRO A 141 -11.49 18.06 -6.60
C PRO A 141 -10.65 16.86 -7.03
N THR A 142 -10.68 16.51 -8.31
CA THR A 142 -9.79 15.49 -8.87
C THR A 142 -8.34 15.91 -8.63
N LEU A 143 -7.63 15.15 -7.82
CA LEU A 143 -6.21 15.30 -7.56
C LEU A 143 -5.41 14.58 -8.67
N ALA A 144 -4.26 15.15 -9.04
CA ALA A 144 -3.36 14.52 -10.01
C ALA A 144 -2.54 13.41 -9.33
N ASP A 145 -1.97 12.51 -10.15
CA ASP A 145 -1.03 11.52 -9.63
C ASP A 145 0.18 12.20 -8.95
N GLY A 146 0.56 11.66 -7.82
CA GLY A 146 1.66 12.14 -6.99
C GLY A 146 1.23 12.51 -5.56
N PRO A 147 2.17 13.01 -4.74
CA PRO A 147 1.92 13.36 -3.34
C PRO A 147 1.26 14.74 -3.22
N HIS A 148 0.19 14.82 -2.41
CA HIS A 148 -0.50 16.05 -2.00
C HIS A 148 -0.38 16.21 -0.50
N THR A 149 0.13 17.36 -0.05
CA THR A 149 0.16 17.68 1.38
C THR A 149 -1.20 18.22 1.79
N ILE A 150 -1.82 17.57 2.74
CA ILE A 150 -3.14 17.91 3.27
C ILE A 150 -2.97 18.34 4.72
N THR A 151 -3.61 19.46 5.08
CA THR A 151 -3.67 19.94 6.47
C THR A 151 -5.09 19.73 6.99
N VAL A 152 -5.23 19.12 8.16
CA VAL A 152 -6.49 19.08 8.89
C VAL A 152 -6.41 19.99 10.10
N THR A 153 -7.48 20.73 10.35
CA THR A 153 -7.60 21.67 11.46
C THR A 153 -8.86 21.37 12.24
N ALA A 154 -8.75 21.31 13.56
CA ALA A 154 -9.89 21.24 14.47
C ALA A 154 -9.95 22.49 15.34
N THR A 155 -11.13 23.10 15.44
CA THR A 155 -11.37 24.30 16.24
C THR A 155 -12.50 24.04 17.22
N ASP A 156 -12.25 24.22 18.52
CA ASP A 156 -13.26 24.08 19.56
C ASP A 156 -14.18 25.31 19.69
N ALA A 157 -15.12 25.27 20.62
CA ALA A 157 -16.07 26.34 20.86
C ALA A 157 -15.41 27.61 21.43
N ALA A 158 -14.24 27.50 22.09
CA ALA A 158 -13.48 28.61 22.63
C ALA A 158 -12.56 29.30 21.58
N GLY A 159 -12.42 28.66 20.41
CA GLY A 159 -11.56 29.11 19.32
C GLY A 159 -10.13 28.61 19.39
N ASN A 160 -9.82 27.61 20.27
CA ASN A 160 -8.52 26.98 20.26
C ASN A 160 -8.38 26.07 19.03
N VAL A 161 -7.22 26.09 18.40
CA VAL A 161 -6.97 25.43 17.12
C VAL A 161 -5.88 24.38 17.25
N GLY A 162 -6.23 23.13 16.95
CA GLY A 162 -5.28 22.04 16.70
C GLY A 162 -5.17 21.75 15.23
N ASN A 163 -4.02 21.28 14.78
CA ASN A 163 -3.81 20.90 13.40
C ASN A 163 -2.88 19.68 13.27
N ASP A 164 -2.98 19.02 12.13
CA ASP A 164 -2.08 17.94 11.69
C ASP A 164 -1.90 18.02 10.17
N THR A 165 -0.83 17.40 9.68
CA THR A 165 -0.52 17.32 8.24
C THR A 165 -0.17 15.91 7.85
N ALA A 166 -0.74 15.44 6.74
CA ALA A 166 -0.44 14.14 6.15
C ALA A 166 -0.22 14.26 4.64
N VAL A 167 0.32 13.21 4.05
CA VAL A 167 0.49 13.09 2.60
C VAL A 167 -0.54 12.12 2.05
N VAL A 168 -1.37 12.60 1.15
CA VAL A 168 -2.23 11.76 0.31
C VAL A 168 -1.54 11.60 -1.04
N THR A 169 -1.14 10.38 -1.36
CA THR A 169 -0.51 10.04 -2.64
C THR A 169 -1.54 9.40 -3.55
N ILE A 170 -1.81 10.04 -4.66
CA ILE A 170 -2.66 9.50 -5.72
C ILE A 170 -1.77 8.76 -6.73
N ASP A 171 -2.15 7.54 -7.06
CA ASP A 171 -1.55 6.74 -8.12
C ASP A 171 -2.66 6.01 -8.88
N THR A 172 -2.96 6.47 -10.09
CA THR A 172 -4.00 5.89 -10.95
C THR A 172 -3.41 5.01 -12.06
N VAL A 173 -2.09 4.77 -12.04
CA VAL A 173 -1.38 4.03 -13.08
C VAL A 173 -1.25 2.56 -12.71
N ALA A 174 -2.00 1.70 -13.41
CA ALA A 174 -1.88 0.26 -13.20
C ALA A 174 -0.49 -0.27 -13.59
N PRO A 175 0.03 -1.27 -12.86
CA PRO A 175 1.27 -1.94 -13.22
C PRO A 175 1.14 -2.67 -14.56
N ASN A 176 2.27 -2.98 -15.18
CA ASN A 176 2.29 -3.86 -16.33
C ASN A 176 1.76 -5.27 -15.97
N ALA A 177 1.17 -5.97 -16.93
CA ALA A 177 0.80 -7.36 -16.74
C ALA A 177 2.04 -8.19 -16.35
N PRO A 178 1.90 -9.15 -15.41
CA PRO A 178 3.01 -10.02 -15.03
C PRO A 178 3.57 -10.82 -16.21
N VAL A 179 4.82 -11.19 -16.12
CA VAL A 179 5.41 -12.20 -17.01
C VAL A 179 5.38 -13.53 -16.25
N LEU A 180 4.85 -14.58 -16.86
CA LEU A 180 4.92 -15.94 -16.33
C LEU A 180 6.11 -16.66 -16.97
N ASP A 181 6.87 -17.39 -16.15
CA ASP A 181 7.84 -18.36 -16.65
C ASP A 181 7.09 -19.55 -17.28
N PRO A 182 7.76 -20.36 -18.12
CA PRO A 182 7.17 -21.62 -18.59
C PRO A 182 6.70 -22.51 -17.42
N ILE A 183 5.51 -23.10 -17.56
CA ILE A 183 4.84 -23.82 -16.48
C ILE A 183 4.76 -25.32 -16.83
N ASN A 184 5.19 -26.19 -15.91
CA ASN A 184 4.94 -27.61 -15.97
C ASN A 184 3.88 -28.07 -14.93
N ALA A 185 3.60 -29.36 -14.88
CA ALA A 185 2.56 -29.91 -13.98
C ALA A 185 2.98 -30.01 -12.51
N THR A 186 4.25 -29.80 -12.16
CA THR A 186 4.79 -30.14 -10.84
C THR A 186 5.50 -29.01 -10.12
N ASP A 187 6.21 -28.16 -10.85
CA ASP A 187 7.00 -27.08 -10.26
C ASP A 187 6.14 -25.89 -9.86
N PRO A 188 6.58 -25.05 -8.91
CA PRO A 188 5.90 -23.80 -8.58
C PRO A 188 5.70 -22.93 -9.81
N VAL A 189 4.57 -22.21 -9.86
CA VAL A 189 4.32 -21.17 -10.88
C VAL A 189 5.06 -19.91 -10.48
N SER A 190 5.91 -19.40 -11.37
CA SER A 190 6.79 -18.26 -11.11
C SER A 190 6.80 -17.26 -12.25
N GLY A 191 7.46 -16.12 -12.00
CA GLY A 191 7.59 -15.08 -13.01
C GLY A 191 8.11 -13.75 -12.49
N GLN A 192 7.84 -12.70 -13.26
CA GLN A 192 8.22 -11.33 -12.95
C GLN A 192 6.99 -10.41 -12.95
N ALA A 193 6.96 -9.44 -12.05
CA ALA A 193 5.95 -8.40 -11.94
C ALA A 193 6.58 -7.11 -11.40
N GLU A 194 5.81 -6.04 -11.30
CA GLU A 194 6.26 -4.82 -10.67
C GLU A 194 6.65 -5.07 -9.21
N PRO A 195 7.86 -4.64 -8.77
CA PRO A 195 8.30 -4.81 -7.39
C PRO A 195 7.29 -4.25 -6.38
N GLY A 196 6.93 -5.07 -5.39
CA GLY A 196 5.96 -4.68 -4.36
C GLY A 196 4.49 -4.83 -4.75
N SER A 197 4.16 -5.14 -6.02
CA SER A 197 2.79 -5.45 -6.42
C SER A 197 2.36 -6.82 -5.89
N THR A 198 1.07 -6.98 -5.65
CA THR A 198 0.45 -8.26 -5.30
C THR A 198 0.07 -9.00 -6.58
N VAL A 199 0.75 -10.11 -6.87
CA VAL A 199 0.42 -10.99 -7.99
C VAL A 199 -0.68 -11.96 -7.56
N THR A 200 -1.75 -12.03 -8.34
CA THR A 200 -2.84 -12.99 -8.19
C THR A 200 -2.81 -13.97 -9.36
N VAL A 201 -2.52 -15.22 -9.07
CA VAL A 201 -2.53 -16.32 -10.05
C VAL A 201 -3.87 -17.05 -9.95
N THR A 202 -4.55 -17.21 -11.08
CA THR A 202 -5.82 -17.95 -11.21
C THR A 202 -5.56 -19.24 -11.99
N TYR A 203 -5.89 -20.36 -11.38
CA TYR A 203 -5.75 -21.70 -11.96
C TYR A 203 -7.00 -22.09 -12.76
N PRO A 204 -6.90 -23.13 -13.62
CA PRO A 204 -8.01 -23.57 -14.48
C PRO A 204 -9.30 -23.96 -13.74
N ASP A 205 -9.16 -24.45 -12.50
CA ASP A 205 -10.31 -24.79 -11.63
C ASP A 205 -10.99 -23.59 -10.97
N GLY A 206 -10.48 -22.36 -11.22
CA GLY A 206 -10.97 -21.12 -10.64
C GLY A 206 -10.40 -20.79 -9.24
N THR A 207 -9.54 -21.64 -8.67
CA THR A 207 -8.82 -21.34 -7.44
C THR A 207 -7.74 -20.30 -7.69
N THR A 208 -7.34 -19.57 -6.65
CA THR A 208 -6.33 -18.51 -6.75
C THR A 208 -5.24 -18.65 -5.71
N ALA A 209 -4.03 -18.20 -6.07
CA ALA A 209 -2.93 -17.99 -5.15
C ALA A 209 -2.42 -16.56 -5.29
N THR A 210 -1.97 -15.95 -4.18
CA THR A 210 -1.46 -14.59 -4.16
C THR A 210 -0.08 -14.54 -3.53
N VAL A 211 0.76 -13.63 -4.04
CA VAL A 211 2.10 -13.36 -3.50
C VAL A 211 2.49 -11.92 -3.80
N VAL A 212 3.31 -11.31 -2.95
CA VAL A 212 3.92 -9.99 -3.23
C VAL A 212 5.21 -10.20 -4.01
N ALA A 213 5.36 -9.52 -5.14
CA ALA A 213 6.59 -9.53 -5.93
C ALA A 213 7.76 -8.92 -5.14
N GLY A 214 8.90 -9.58 -5.20
CA GLY A 214 10.12 -9.15 -4.52
C GLY A 214 10.64 -7.80 -5.02
N THR A 215 11.68 -7.29 -4.36
CA THR A 215 12.34 -6.03 -4.76
C THR A 215 13.03 -6.11 -6.13
N ASP A 216 13.30 -7.31 -6.61
CA ASP A 216 13.81 -7.63 -7.94
C ASP A 216 12.69 -7.95 -8.96
N GLY A 217 11.43 -7.87 -8.52
CA GLY A 217 10.25 -8.18 -9.30
C GLY A 217 9.91 -9.68 -9.37
N SER A 218 10.73 -10.57 -8.83
CA SER A 218 10.48 -12.01 -8.87
C SER A 218 9.32 -12.40 -7.94
N TRP A 219 8.54 -13.40 -8.37
CA TRP A 219 7.47 -13.98 -7.57
C TRP A 219 7.33 -15.48 -7.84
N SER A 220 6.79 -16.22 -6.89
CA SER A 220 6.49 -17.64 -7.03
C SER A 220 5.34 -18.04 -6.11
N VAL A 221 4.44 -18.90 -6.61
CA VAL A 221 3.34 -19.50 -5.85
C VAL A 221 3.39 -21.04 -6.00
N PRO A 222 2.91 -21.80 -5.01
CA PRO A 222 2.85 -23.25 -5.10
C PRO A 222 2.02 -23.73 -6.30
N ASN A 223 2.45 -24.83 -6.93
CA ASN A 223 1.62 -25.54 -7.89
C ASN A 223 0.43 -26.17 -7.16
N PRO A 224 -0.81 -26.08 -7.69
CA PRO A 224 -2.00 -26.67 -7.05
C PRO A 224 -1.99 -28.21 -7.05
N GLY A 225 -1.12 -28.84 -7.88
CA GLY A 225 -0.97 -30.29 -7.97
C GLY A 225 -1.98 -30.99 -8.87
N ASN A 226 -2.78 -30.22 -9.63
CA ASN A 226 -3.80 -30.74 -10.56
C ASN A 226 -3.68 -30.14 -11.97
N LEU A 227 -2.58 -29.44 -12.26
CA LEU A 227 -2.32 -28.91 -13.60
C LEU A 227 -2.03 -30.04 -14.59
N VAL A 228 -2.59 -29.96 -15.80
CA VAL A 228 -2.37 -30.88 -16.89
C VAL A 228 -1.92 -30.15 -18.14
N ASP A 229 -1.35 -30.90 -19.08
CA ASP A 229 -0.92 -30.35 -20.35
C ASP A 229 -2.05 -29.63 -21.09
N GLY A 230 -1.77 -28.42 -21.60
CA GLY A 230 -2.72 -27.55 -22.28
C GLY A 230 -3.60 -26.69 -21.36
N ASP A 231 -3.52 -26.85 -20.06
CA ASP A 231 -4.19 -25.94 -19.10
C ASP A 231 -3.69 -24.50 -19.26
N THR A 232 -4.58 -23.55 -18.98
CA THR A 232 -4.21 -22.12 -19.01
C THR A 232 -4.20 -21.55 -17.61
N VAL A 233 -3.08 -20.98 -17.21
CA VAL A 233 -2.90 -20.22 -15.96
C VAL A 233 -2.92 -18.72 -16.30
N THR A 234 -3.63 -17.94 -15.49
CA THR A 234 -3.74 -16.48 -15.66
C THR A 234 -3.14 -15.77 -14.44
N ALA A 235 -2.44 -14.66 -14.66
CA ALA A 235 -1.92 -13.84 -13.58
C ALA A 235 -2.24 -12.36 -13.81
N THR A 236 -2.53 -11.63 -12.71
CA THR A 236 -2.65 -10.16 -12.67
C THR A 236 -1.77 -9.63 -11.55
N ALA A 237 -1.32 -8.38 -11.68
CA ALA A 237 -0.61 -7.66 -10.64
C ALA A 237 -1.46 -6.48 -10.15
N THR A 238 -1.49 -6.26 -8.84
CA THR A 238 -2.14 -5.10 -8.21
C THR A 238 -1.10 -4.34 -7.40
N ASP A 239 -0.94 -3.06 -7.67
CA ASP A 239 0.00 -2.21 -6.94
C ASP A 239 -0.50 -1.87 -5.52
N PRO A 240 0.33 -1.21 -4.67
CA PRO A 240 -0.09 -0.79 -3.34
C PRO A 240 -1.19 0.26 -3.31
N ALA A 241 -1.41 1.02 -4.41
CA ALA A 241 -2.49 1.99 -4.52
C ALA A 241 -3.83 1.34 -4.88
N GLY A 242 -3.83 0.07 -5.35
CA GLY A 242 -5.01 -0.71 -5.71
C GLY A 242 -5.29 -0.78 -7.20
N ASN A 243 -4.40 -0.28 -8.08
CA ASN A 243 -4.57 -0.45 -9.52
C ASN A 243 -4.21 -1.88 -9.93
N THR A 244 -5.03 -2.48 -10.78
CA THR A 244 -4.81 -3.83 -11.26
C THR A 244 -4.47 -3.85 -12.74
N SER A 245 -3.42 -4.59 -13.10
CA SER A 245 -2.97 -4.79 -14.47
C SER A 245 -3.98 -5.55 -15.33
N GLY A 246 -3.78 -5.51 -16.63
CA GLY A 246 -4.36 -6.52 -17.53
C GLY A 246 -3.85 -7.93 -17.17
N PRO A 247 -4.60 -8.99 -17.58
CA PRO A 247 -4.16 -10.37 -17.34
C PRO A 247 -3.02 -10.77 -18.27
N ALA A 248 -2.08 -11.56 -17.74
CA ALA A 248 -1.15 -12.38 -18.52
C ALA A 248 -1.59 -13.84 -18.46
N THR A 249 -1.30 -14.61 -19.49
CA THR A 249 -1.63 -16.04 -19.56
C THR A 249 -0.44 -16.85 -19.99
N ALA A 250 -0.30 -18.07 -19.44
CA ALA A 250 0.63 -19.09 -19.92
C ALA A 250 -0.08 -20.43 -20.01
N VAL A 251 0.35 -21.25 -20.97
CA VAL A 251 -0.16 -22.60 -21.14
C VAL A 251 0.80 -23.56 -20.45
N VAL A 252 0.24 -24.52 -19.71
CA VAL A 252 1.00 -25.58 -19.05
C VAL A 252 1.49 -26.55 -20.10
N ASP A 253 2.80 -26.83 -20.09
CA ASP A 253 3.44 -27.90 -20.83
C ASP A 253 3.86 -28.99 -19.85
N ALA A 254 3.17 -30.10 -19.85
CA ALA A 254 3.43 -31.24 -18.98
C ALA A 254 4.01 -32.46 -19.74
N VAL A 255 4.43 -32.23 -20.97
CA VAL A 255 4.93 -33.33 -21.85
C VAL A 255 6.46 -33.29 -21.89
N ALA A 256 7.08 -34.26 -21.22
CA ALA A 256 8.53 -34.41 -21.29
C ALA A 256 9.00 -34.72 -22.72
N PRO A 257 10.10 -34.13 -23.18
CA PRO A 257 10.71 -34.53 -24.46
C PRO A 257 11.14 -35.97 -24.43
N THR A 258 10.98 -36.69 -25.55
CA THR A 258 11.61 -38.01 -25.70
C THR A 258 13.04 -37.82 -26.15
N VAL A 259 13.95 -38.63 -25.60
CA VAL A 259 15.35 -38.67 -26.00
C VAL A 259 15.77 -40.13 -26.16
N ALA A 260 16.64 -40.43 -27.10
CA ALA A 260 17.22 -41.77 -27.26
C ALA A 260 18.72 -41.67 -27.51
N LEU A 261 19.44 -42.65 -26.99
CA LEU A 261 20.87 -42.90 -27.21
C LEU A 261 21.02 -44.19 -28.01
N ASP A 262 21.78 -44.16 -29.10
CA ASP A 262 22.12 -45.36 -29.85
C ASP A 262 23.22 -46.15 -29.11
N ASP A 263 23.08 -47.48 -29.01
CA ASP A 263 24.16 -48.31 -28.50
C ASP A 263 25.40 -48.26 -29.41
N VAL A 264 26.56 -48.11 -28.80
CA VAL A 264 27.82 -47.92 -29.52
C VAL A 264 28.80 -49.04 -29.17
N LEU A 265 29.39 -49.66 -30.19
CA LEU A 265 30.56 -50.53 -30.07
C LEU A 265 31.72 -49.87 -30.84
N THR A 266 32.81 -49.58 -30.15
CA THR A 266 33.91 -48.80 -30.73
C THR A 266 35.28 -49.22 -30.18
N SER A 267 36.33 -48.96 -30.96
CA SER A 267 37.72 -49.02 -30.50
C SER A 267 38.23 -47.67 -30.01
N ASP A 268 37.40 -46.62 -30.12
CA ASP A 268 37.72 -45.32 -29.62
C ASP A 268 37.34 -45.22 -28.14
N SER A 269 38.31 -44.87 -27.27
CA SER A 269 38.09 -44.72 -25.84
C SER A 269 37.48 -43.38 -25.43
N THR A 270 37.27 -42.45 -26.37
CA THR A 270 36.66 -41.13 -26.16
C THR A 270 35.61 -40.82 -27.22
N PRO A 271 34.67 -41.72 -27.50
CA PRO A 271 33.83 -41.66 -28.71
C PRO A 271 32.87 -40.49 -28.74
N ALA A 272 32.52 -40.04 -29.94
CA ALA A 272 31.35 -39.22 -30.15
C ALA A 272 30.09 -40.05 -29.85
N LEU A 273 29.07 -39.44 -29.26
CA LEU A 273 27.75 -40.04 -29.02
C LEU A 273 26.69 -39.29 -29.77
N THR A 274 25.71 -40.01 -30.28
CA THR A 274 24.59 -39.44 -31.03
C THR A 274 23.29 -40.14 -30.65
N GLY A 275 22.20 -39.47 -30.96
CA GLY A 275 20.87 -40.01 -30.75
C GLY A 275 19.77 -39.06 -31.23
N THR A 276 18.56 -39.34 -30.83
CA THR A 276 17.39 -38.52 -31.21
C THR A 276 16.82 -37.77 -30.02
N VAL A 277 16.17 -36.61 -30.29
CA VAL A 277 15.45 -35.82 -29.33
C VAL A 277 14.21 -35.20 -29.99
N SER A 278 13.04 -35.31 -29.36
CA SER A 278 11.78 -34.88 -29.95
C SER A 278 11.61 -33.35 -29.94
N ASP A 279 12.17 -32.66 -28.95
CA ASP A 279 12.09 -31.20 -28.83
C ASP A 279 13.37 -30.55 -29.34
N PRO A 280 13.28 -29.73 -30.43
CA PRO A 280 14.44 -29.09 -31.05
C PRO A 280 15.08 -28.01 -30.15
N THR A 281 14.42 -27.62 -29.06
CA THR A 281 14.88 -26.59 -28.12
C THR A 281 15.36 -27.17 -26.77
N ALA A 282 15.12 -28.45 -26.52
CA ALA A 282 15.52 -29.10 -25.26
C ALA A 282 17.03 -29.05 -25.03
N THR A 283 17.41 -28.85 -23.78
CA THR A 283 18.80 -29.04 -23.34
C THR A 283 19.10 -30.53 -23.19
N VAL A 284 20.16 -30.99 -23.83
CA VAL A 284 20.58 -32.41 -23.77
C VAL A 284 21.86 -32.55 -22.97
N VAL A 285 21.84 -33.48 -22.00
CA VAL A 285 22.99 -33.79 -21.14
C VAL A 285 23.24 -35.30 -21.15
N VAL A 286 24.47 -35.67 -21.32
CA VAL A 286 24.95 -37.07 -21.25
C VAL A 286 25.68 -37.29 -19.95
N ASN A 287 25.25 -38.25 -19.14
CA ASN A 287 25.92 -38.64 -17.90
C ASN A 287 26.70 -39.90 -18.09
N VAL A 288 28.00 -39.86 -17.78
CA VAL A 288 28.91 -41.01 -17.81
C VAL A 288 29.57 -41.15 -16.44
N ASP A 289 29.37 -42.26 -15.76
CA ASP A 289 29.96 -42.57 -14.46
C ASP A 289 29.71 -41.45 -13.41
N GLY A 290 28.53 -40.79 -13.47
CA GLY A 290 28.13 -39.75 -12.53
C GLY A 290 28.62 -38.36 -12.90
N THR A 291 29.25 -38.15 -14.05
CA THR A 291 29.70 -36.86 -14.56
C THR A 291 28.86 -36.44 -15.76
N ASP A 292 28.36 -35.19 -15.74
CA ASP A 292 27.51 -34.61 -16.77
C ASP A 292 28.34 -33.94 -17.87
N TYR A 293 28.01 -34.23 -19.12
CA TYR A 293 28.58 -33.63 -20.33
C TYR A 293 27.47 -33.01 -21.16
N PRO A 294 27.46 -31.70 -21.36
CA PRO A 294 26.46 -31.05 -22.21
C PRO A 294 26.63 -31.47 -23.67
N ALA A 295 25.56 -31.96 -24.28
CA ALA A 295 25.50 -32.31 -25.69
C ALA A 295 24.83 -31.21 -26.53
N VAL A 296 25.09 -31.21 -27.82
CA VAL A 296 24.47 -30.29 -28.76
C VAL A 296 23.18 -30.88 -29.29
N ASN A 297 22.05 -30.23 -29.02
CA ASN A 297 20.79 -30.46 -29.74
C ASN A 297 20.90 -29.79 -31.12
N ASN A 298 20.84 -30.60 -32.19
CA ASN A 298 21.07 -30.10 -33.55
C ASN A 298 19.84 -29.36 -34.12
N GLY A 299 18.68 -29.42 -33.43
CA GLY A 299 17.44 -28.78 -33.87
C GLY A 299 16.70 -29.48 -34.99
N ASP A 300 17.22 -30.60 -35.48
CA ASP A 300 16.66 -31.44 -36.56
C ASP A 300 16.08 -32.78 -36.09
N GLY A 301 15.91 -32.93 -34.77
CA GLY A 301 15.45 -34.14 -34.13
C GLY A 301 16.60 -35.08 -33.67
N THR A 302 17.84 -34.61 -33.78
CA THR A 302 19.04 -35.33 -33.35
C THR A 302 19.86 -34.52 -32.36
N TRP A 303 20.70 -35.23 -31.58
CA TRP A 303 21.68 -34.58 -30.70
C TRP A 303 23.05 -35.24 -30.90
N THR A 304 24.11 -34.52 -30.53
CA THR A 304 25.49 -34.99 -30.66
C THR A 304 26.33 -34.56 -29.47
N LEU A 305 27.07 -35.50 -28.86
CA LEU A 305 28.22 -35.23 -28.02
C LEU A 305 29.48 -35.38 -28.86
N VAL A 306 30.25 -34.31 -28.94
CA VAL A 306 31.42 -34.27 -29.84
C VAL A 306 32.51 -35.23 -29.37
N ASP A 307 33.19 -35.83 -30.34
CA ASP A 307 34.34 -36.70 -30.10
C ASP A 307 35.40 -36.07 -29.19
N ASN A 308 36.05 -36.87 -28.35
CA ASN A 308 37.03 -36.41 -27.35
C ASN A 308 36.43 -35.49 -26.24
N THR A 309 35.11 -35.46 -26.05
CA THR A 309 34.47 -34.75 -24.94
C THR A 309 34.46 -35.62 -23.67
N LEU A 310 34.31 -36.91 -23.82
CA LEU A 310 34.34 -37.86 -22.70
C LEU A 310 35.76 -38.08 -22.18
N PRO A 311 35.93 -38.50 -20.92
CA PRO A 311 37.20 -39.01 -20.43
C PRO A 311 37.53 -40.31 -21.12
N THR A 312 38.78 -40.74 -21.10
CA THR A 312 39.19 -42.06 -21.60
C THR A 312 38.43 -43.17 -20.86
N LEU A 313 37.55 -43.85 -21.57
CA LEU A 313 36.81 -45.02 -21.06
C LEU A 313 37.68 -46.25 -21.15
N ALA A 314 37.57 -47.15 -20.15
CA ALA A 314 38.28 -48.45 -20.16
C ALA A 314 37.60 -49.42 -21.13
N ASP A 315 38.32 -50.47 -21.53
CA ASP A 315 37.71 -51.58 -22.31
C ASP A 315 36.56 -52.20 -21.52
N GLY A 316 35.43 -52.43 -22.17
CA GLY A 316 34.22 -53.01 -21.62
C GLY A 316 32.96 -52.12 -21.81
N PRO A 317 31.83 -52.57 -21.27
CA PRO A 317 30.58 -51.85 -21.36
C PRO A 317 30.48 -50.73 -20.32
N HIS A 318 30.07 -49.53 -20.77
CA HIS A 318 29.76 -48.36 -19.94
C HIS A 318 28.28 -48.01 -20.11
N THR A 319 27.54 -47.95 -19.00
CA THR A 319 26.14 -47.47 -19.02
C THR A 319 26.13 -45.94 -19.03
N ILE A 320 25.49 -45.37 -20.02
CA ILE A 320 25.39 -43.95 -20.24
C ILE A 320 23.93 -43.56 -20.13
N THR A 321 23.64 -42.49 -19.39
CA THR A 321 22.31 -41.90 -19.30
C THR A 321 22.30 -40.64 -20.09
N VAL A 322 21.31 -40.44 -20.96
CA VAL A 322 21.04 -39.15 -21.61
C VAL A 322 19.74 -38.57 -21.07
N THR A 323 19.73 -37.27 -20.80
CA THR A 323 18.56 -36.50 -20.37
C THR A 323 18.31 -35.37 -21.33
N ALA A 324 17.04 -35.12 -21.65
CA ALA A 324 16.60 -33.96 -22.37
C ALA A 324 15.61 -33.19 -21.48
N THR A 325 15.83 -31.88 -21.35
CA THR A 325 14.98 -30.97 -20.52
C THR A 325 14.43 -29.87 -21.41
N ASP A 326 13.11 -29.71 -21.46
CA ASP A 326 12.44 -28.63 -22.21
C ASP A 326 12.46 -27.29 -21.45
N ALA A 327 11.86 -26.27 -22.04
CA ALA A 327 11.79 -24.94 -21.45
C ALA A 327 10.91 -24.88 -20.20
N ALA A 328 9.93 -25.79 -20.06
CA ALA A 328 9.07 -25.88 -18.88
C ALA A 328 9.70 -26.69 -17.73
N GLY A 329 10.88 -27.31 -17.98
CA GLY A 329 11.59 -28.14 -17.00
C GLY A 329 11.16 -29.60 -16.99
N ASN A 330 10.33 -30.07 -17.94
CA ASN A 330 10.02 -31.50 -18.05
C ASN A 330 11.24 -32.28 -18.55
N VAL A 331 11.50 -33.43 -17.95
CA VAL A 331 12.71 -34.19 -18.18
C VAL A 331 12.38 -35.57 -18.79
N GLY A 332 12.90 -35.82 -19.98
CA GLY A 332 12.94 -37.14 -20.59
C GLY A 332 14.31 -37.77 -20.41
N THR A 333 14.37 -39.09 -20.27
CA THR A 333 15.62 -39.83 -20.07
C THR A 333 15.66 -41.10 -20.89
N ASP A 334 16.86 -41.48 -21.32
CA ASP A 334 17.15 -42.81 -21.89
C ASP A 334 18.50 -43.31 -21.39
N THR A 335 18.72 -44.61 -21.49
CA THR A 335 19.99 -45.26 -21.12
C THR A 335 20.44 -46.16 -22.25
N GLY A 336 21.69 -46.03 -22.67
CA GLY A 336 22.33 -46.88 -23.63
C GLY A 336 23.65 -47.45 -23.12
N VAL A 337 24.26 -48.33 -23.90
CA VAL A 337 25.54 -48.90 -23.58
C VAL A 337 26.57 -48.53 -24.65
N VAL A 338 27.68 -47.96 -24.19
CA VAL A 338 28.88 -47.77 -25.00
C VAL A 338 29.87 -48.86 -24.62
N THR A 339 30.20 -49.72 -25.55
CA THR A 339 31.23 -50.77 -25.36
C THR A 339 32.51 -50.38 -26.06
N VAL A 340 33.56 -50.20 -25.27
CA VAL A 340 34.91 -49.90 -25.78
C VAL A 340 35.72 -51.18 -25.84
N ASP A 341 36.34 -51.45 -26.97
CA ASP A 341 37.29 -52.57 -27.19
C ASP A 341 38.48 -52.03 -28.00
N THR A 342 39.57 -51.74 -27.28
CA THR A 342 40.82 -51.22 -27.87
C THR A 342 41.81 -52.35 -28.18
N THR A 343 41.44 -53.62 -27.90
CA THR A 343 42.30 -54.79 -28.14
C THR A 343 42.30 -55.19 -29.61
N ALA A 344 43.49 -55.23 -30.20
CA ALA A 344 43.65 -55.74 -31.57
C ALA A 344 43.48 -57.35 -31.60
N PRO A 345 42.84 -57.91 -32.67
CA PRO A 345 42.61 -59.30 -32.84
C PRO A 345 43.90 -60.13 -32.99
#